data_95b0896cc373d952fcdf74483813af02
#
_entry.id   95b0896cc373d952fcdf74483813af02
#
_cell.length_a   1.000
_cell.length_b   1.000
_cell.length_c   1.000
_cell.angle_alpha   90.00
_cell.angle_beta   90.00
_cell.angle_gamma   90.00
#
_symmetry.space_group_name_H-M   'P 1'
#
loop_
_entity.id
_entity.type
_entity.pdbx_description
1 polymer ?
#
loop_
_entity_poly.entity_id
_entity_poly.type
_entity_poly.pdbx_seq_one_letter_code
_entity_poly.pdbx_strand_id
1 'polypeptide(L)'
;NANVTVSNSLNAYSNFEYLMKFDLIIQSVTMGEITNQQEKNLTNAVKKGVGFAGAHGGIIDSFRNNTSYQFMTGAQWVEHPGGMVNFKVKIFKDKITEGIKDFEIFTEQYYLHLDPNIEVLATTKFDGKNYPWIKDVEMPVVWRKKFGKGKVFCISLGHNPNEFKTHIGAWKLLTRGFIWASSN
;
A
#
# COMPACT_ATOMS: atom_id res chain seq x y z
N ASN A 1 -19.36 6.01 -8.64
CA ASN A 1 -18.66 7.05 -9.39
C ASN A 1 -17.87 7.90 -8.40
N ALA A 2 -16.61 8.21 -8.70
CA ALA A 2 -15.76 9.10 -7.91
C ALA A 2 -15.33 10.30 -8.77
N ASN A 3 -15.26 11.47 -8.15
CA ASN A 3 -14.63 12.62 -8.78
C ASN A 3 -13.11 12.50 -8.55
N VAL A 4 -12.33 12.46 -9.63
CA VAL A 4 -10.88 12.23 -9.56
C VAL A 4 -10.14 13.49 -10.03
N THR A 5 -9.21 13.94 -9.19
CA THR A 5 -8.22 14.97 -9.55
C THR A 5 -6.85 14.32 -9.60
N VAL A 6 -6.14 14.48 -10.70
CA VAL A 6 -4.78 13.94 -10.88
C VAL A 6 -3.75 15.06 -10.73
N SER A 7 -2.70 14.81 -9.95
CA SER A 7 -1.54 15.68 -9.84
C SER A 7 -0.27 14.89 -10.16
N ASN A 8 0.56 15.42 -11.04
CA ASN A 8 1.85 14.84 -11.41
C ASN A 8 3.02 15.44 -10.61
N SER A 9 2.71 16.07 -9.48
CA SER A 9 3.72 16.74 -8.66
C SER A 9 3.41 16.59 -7.17
N LEU A 10 4.45 16.41 -6.36
CA LEU A 10 4.37 16.44 -4.90
C LEU A 10 3.98 17.83 -4.36
N ASN A 11 3.94 18.86 -5.20
CA ASN A 11 3.39 20.16 -4.82
C ASN A 11 1.92 20.09 -4.39
N ALA A 12 1.19 19.05 -4.78
CA ALA A 12 -0.14 18.77 -4.24
C ALA A 12 -0.14 18.67 -2.70
N TYR A 13 0.96 18.23 -2.08
CA TYR A 13 1.10 18.12 -0.63
C TYR A 13 1.53 19.44 0.05
N SER A 14 1.82 20.50 -0.71
CA SER A 14 2.26 21.79 -0.14
C SER A 14 1.12 22.59 0.50
N ASN A 15 -0.14 22.25 0.24
CA ASN A 15 -1.29 22.97 0.77
C ASN A 15 -2.21 22.01 1.57
N PHE A 16 -2.20 22.15 2.89
CA PHE A 16 -2.98 21.34 3.80
C PHE A 16 -4.49 21.46 3.56
N GLU A 17 -5.01 22.68 3.39
CA GLU A 17 -6.45 22.93 3.16
C GLU A 17 -6.93 22.34 1.83
N TYR A 18 -6.04 22.23 0.85
CA TYR A 18 -6.33 21.54 -0.39
C TYR A 18 -6.47 20.04 -0.17
N LEU A 19 -5.59 19.42 0.60
CA LEU A 19 -5.66 17.98 0.92
C LEU A 19 -6.94 17.63 1.70
N MET A 20 -7.39 18.52 2.57
CA MET A 20 -8.61 18.32 3.36
C MET A 20 -9.91 18.31 2.53
N LYS A 21 -9.85 18.63 1.24
CA LYS A 21 -11.01 18.57 0.33
C LYS A 21 -11.31 17.19 -0.21
N PHE A 22 -10.39 16.23 0.00
CA PHE A 22 -10.49 14.88 -0.55
C PHE A 22 -10.91 13.87 0.51
N ASP A 23 -11.75 12.92 0.11
CA ASP A 23 -12.09 11.75 0.92
C ASP A 23 -10.95 10.74 0.93
N LEU A 24 -10.16 10.67 -0.16
CA LEU A 24 -9.07 9.73 -0.35
C LEU A 24 -7.94 10.35 -1.18
N ILE A 25 -6.72 10.16 -0.72
CA ILE A 25 -5.49 10.39 -1.50
C ILE A 25 -4.97 9.02 -1.94
N ILE A 26 -4.90 8.79 -3.25
CA ILE A 26 -4.24 7.63 -3.83
C ILE A 26 -2.86 8.06 -4.29
N GLN A 27 -1.82 7.47 -3.70
CA GLN A 27 -0.44 7.80 -4.03
C GLN A 27 0.18 6.78 -4.97
N SER A 28 0.93 7.28 -5.95
CA SER A 28 1.76 6.49 -6.86
C SER A 28 3.08 7.23 -7.11
N VAL A 29 3.97 7.17 -6.13
CA VAL A 29 5.30 7.80 -6.15
C VAL A 29 6.34 6.78 -5.68
N THR A 30 7.28 6.41 -6.53
CA THR A 30 8.36 5.46 -6.20
C THR A 30 9.68 6.21 -6.04
N MET A 31 10.43 5.94 -4.97
CA MET A 31 11.76 6.51 -4.67
C MET A 31 11.80 8.05 -4.76
N GLY A 32 10.75 8.71 -4.29
CA GLY A 32 10.66 10.16 -4.28
C GLY A 32 11.29 10.78 -3.03
N GLU A 33 11.45 12.09 -3.08
CA GLU A 33 11.81 12.91 -1.92
C GLU A 33 10.66 13.83 -1.57
N ILE A 34 10.34 13.90 -0.29
CA ILE A 34 9.26 14.74 0.25
C ILE A 34 9.89 15.78 1.19
N THR A 35 9.48 17.04 1.07
CA THR A 35 9.93 18.08 2.00
C THR A 35 9.24 17.91 3.36
N ASN A 36 9.86 18.44 4.43
CA ASN A 36 9.27 18.41 5.78
C ASN A 36 7.88 19.04 5.83
N GLN A 37 7.64 20.10 5.04
CA GLN A 37 6.32 20.74 4.99
C GLN A 37 5.28 19.87 4.30
N GLN A 38 5.64 19.26 3.18
CA GLN A 38 4.75 18.35 2.44
C GLN A 38 4.42 17.09 3.28
N GLU A 39 5.42 16.51 3.95
CA GLU A 39 5.24 15.39 4.88
C GLU A 39 4.26 15.75 6.01
N LYS A 40 4.47 16.89 6.68
CA LYS A 40 3.59 17.36 7.75
C LYS A 40 2.16 17.60 7.26
N ASN A 41 2.00 18.21 6.10
CA ASN A 41 0.66 18.44 5.54
C ASN A 41 -0.05 17.12 5.23
N LEU A 42 0.63 16.18 4.55
CA LEU A 42 0.09 14.88 4.20
C LEU A 42 -0.30 14.09 5.46
N THR A 43 0.64 13.90 6.38
CA THR A 43 0.39 13.11 7.59
C THR A 43 -0.68 13.73 8.49
N ASN A 44 -0.76 15.07 8.57
CA ASN A 44 -1.80 15.75 9.32
C ASN A 44 -3.17 15.64 8.64
N ALA A 45 -3.25 15.68 7.30
CA ALA A 45 -4.49 15.47 6.58
C ALA A 45 -5.04 14.06 6.86
N VAL A 46 -4.17 13.04 6.80
CA VAL A 46 -4.57 11.68 7.14
C VAL A 46 -4.96 11.56 8.61
N LYS A 47 -4.20 12.12 9.55
CA LYS A 47 -4.55 12.14 10.98
C LYS A 47 -5.93 12.76 11.23
N LYS A 48 -6.35 13.75 10.42
CA LYS A 48 -7.65 14.42 10.55
C LYS A 48 -8.80 13.71 9.85
N GLY A 49 -8.53 12.66 9.07
CA GLY A 49 -9.59 11.80 8.53
C GLY A 49 -9.54 11.57 7.02
N VAL A 50 -8.65 12.26 6.28
CA VAL A 50 -8.47 11.95 4.86
C VAL A 50 -7.94 10.53 4.73
N GLY A 51 -8.54 9.72 3.87
CA GLY A 51 -8.07 8.39 3.56
C GLY A 51 -6.75 8.42 2.77
N PHE A 52 -5.92 7.39 2.93
CA PHE A 52 -4.68 7.26 2.19
C PHE A 52 -4.50 5.84 1.67
N ALA A 53 -4.21 5.68 0.39
CA ALA A 53 -4.07 4.36 -0.21
C ALA A 53 -3.10 4.35 -1.39
N GLY A 54 -2.62 3.17 -1.73
CA GLY A 54 -1.78 2.97 -2.90
C GLY A 54 -1.41 1.52 -3.13
N ALA A 55 -0.68 1.29 -4.22
CA ALA A 55 -0.21 -0.01 -4.63
C ALA A 55 1.30 -0.02 -4.86
N HIS A 56 1.90 -1.15 -4.55
CA HIS A 56 3.28 -1.49 -4.88
C HIS A 56 4.30 -0.43 -4.44
N GLY A 57 5.35 -0.21 -5.22
CA GLY A 57 6.34 0.84 -4.96
C GLY A 57 5.76 2.24 -4.86
N GLY A 58 4.59 2.46 -5.47
CA GLY A 58 3.89 3.74 -5.46
C GLY A 58 3.44 4.24 -4.09
N ILE A 59 3.38 3.36 -3.09
CA ILE A 59 3.08 3.71 -1.69
C ILE A 59 4.11 3.13 -0.71
N ILE A 60 4.66 1.94 -0.99
CA ILE A 60 5.50 1.20 -0.03
C ILE A 60 6.97 1.59 -0.16
N ASP A 61 7.37 2.06 -1.34
CA ASP A 61 8.75 2.48 -1.66
C ASP A 61 8.84 3.98 -2.01
N SER A 62 7.94 4.79 -1.48
CA SER A 62 7.81 6.18 -1.92
C SER A 62 8.89 7.10 -1.36
N PHE A 63 9.07 7.12 -0.05
CA PHE A 63 9.94 8.06 0.65
C PHE A 63 10.82 7.29 1.64
N ARG A 64 11.86 6.61 1.13
CA ARG A 64 12.70 5.67 1.87
C ARG A 64 13.34 6.26 3.13
N ASN A 65 13.63 7.55 3.13
CA ASN A 65 14.31 8.24 4.24
C ASN A 65 13.32 8.94 5.20
N ASN A 66 12.01 8.80 5.00
CA ASN A 66 11.01 9.48 5.82
C ASN A 66 10.30 8.53 6.78
N THR A 67 10.72 8.53 8.04
CA THR A 67 10.17 7.65 9.07
C THR A 67 8.73 8.00 9.47
N SER A 68 8.32 9.26 9.40
CA SER A 68 6.92 9.68 9.65
C SER A 68 5.98 9.10 8.61
N TYR A 69 6.41 9.08 7.35
CA TYR A 69 5.67 8.46 6.27
C TYR A 69 5.54 6.95 6.45
N GLN A 70 6.66 6.28 6.77
CA GLN A 70 6.68 4.83 7.04
C GLN A 70 5.79 4.46 8.22
N PHE A 71 5.80 5.28 9.28
CA PHE A 71 4.91 5.09 10.42
C PHE A 71 3.43 5.25 10.04
N MET A 72 3.11 6.13 9.08
CA MET A 72 1.75 6.29 8.56
C MET A 72 1.33 5.09 7.71
N THR A 73 2.17 4.61 6.79
CA THR A 73 1.85 3.50 5.88
C THR A 73 1.96 2.13 6.53
N GLY A 74 2.78 2.01 7.58
CA GLY A 74 2.96 0.77 8.34
C GLY A 74 3.96 -0.20 7.74
N ALA A 75 4.68 0.17 6.69
CA ALA A 75 5.75 -0.66 6.13
C ALA A 75 6.76 0.19 5.34
N GLN A 76 7.95 -0.41 5.16
CA GLN A 76 9.00 0.08 4.27
C GLN A 76 9.50 -1.05 3.40
N TRP A 77 9.60 -0.81 2.10
CA TRP A 77 10.25 -1.72 1.15
C TRP A 77 11.74 -1.91 1.51
N VAL A 78 12.19 -3.15 1.39
CA VAL A 78 13.59 -3.54 1.63
C VAL A 78 14.18 -4.17 0.37
N GLU A 79 13.46 -5.17 -0.19
CA GLU A 79 13.96 -5.96 -1.31
C GLU A 79 12.79 -6.67 -2.02
N HIS A 80 13.03 -7.13 -3.26
CA HIS A 80 12.16 -8.04 -4.03
C HIS A 80 12.98 -9.22 -4.55
N PRO A 81 13.25 -10.23 -3.71
CA PRO A 81 14.14 -11.35 -4.01
C PRO A 81 13.76 -12.10 -5.29
N GLY A 82 14.62 -12.03 -6.30
CA GLY A 82 14.40 -12.66 -7.61
C GLY A 82 13.61 -11.81 -8.62
N GLY A 83 13.29 -10.56 -8.29
CA GLY A 83 12.52 -9.68 -9.18
C GLY A 83 11.10 -10.20 -9.40
N MET A 84 10.71 -10.39 -10.65
CA MET A 84 9.41 -10.97 -11.04
C MET A 84 9.39 -12.47 -10.80
N VAL A 85 8.58 -12.94 -9.88
CA VAL A 85 8.46 -14.35 -9.48
C VAL A 85 7.00 -14.78 -9.36
N ASN A 86 6.74 -16.08 -9.51
CA ASN A 86 5.44 -16.65 -9.16
C ASN A 86 5.38 -16.92 -7.66
N PHE A 87 4.32 -16.48 -6.99
CA PHE A 87 4.08 -16.79 -5.58
C PHE A 87 2.59 -16.86 -5.26
N LYS A 88 2.29 -17.56 -4.19
CA LYS A 88 0.93 -17.68 -3.66
C LYS A 88 0.62 -16.53 -2.73
N VAL A 89 -0.55 -15.92 -2.92
CA VAL A 89 -1.19 -14.97 -2.00
C VAL A 89 -2.23 -15.73 -1.17
N LYS A 90 -2.03 -15.76 0.13
CA LYS A 90 -2.93 -16.36 1.12
C LYS A 90 -3.84 -15.28 1.68
N ILE A 91 -5.14 -15.50 1.65
CA ILE A 91 -6.17 -14.53 2.01
C ILE A 91 -6.69 -14.80 3.43
N PHE A 92 -6.78 -13.76 4.26
CA PHE A 92 -7.44 -13.82 5.57
C PHE A 92 -8.87 -13.30 5.49
N LYS A 93 -9.74 -13.81 6.35
CA LYS A 93 -11.17 -13.47 6.37
C LYS A 93 -11.40 -12.04 6.86
N ASP A 94 -11.95 -11.21 5.99
CA ASP A 94 -12.33 -9.82 6.29
C ASP A 94 -13.42 -9.36 5.30
N LYS A 95 -14.07 -8.22 5.55
CA LYS A 95 -15.05 -7.63 4.61
C LYS A 95 -14.41 -7.23 3.27
N ILE A 96 -13.17 -6.74 3.28
CA ILE A 96 -12.43 -6.38 2.06
C ILE A 96 -12.12 -7.64 1.24
N THR A 97 -11.83 -8.75 1.89
CA THR A 97 -11.42 -10.02 1.26
C THR A 97 -12.58 -10.95 0.99
N GLU A 98 -13.81 -10.58 1.33
CA GLU A 98 -14.98 -11.46 1.20
C GLU A 98 -15.14 -12.04 -0.21
N GLY A 99 -15.26 -13.38 -0.29
CA GLY A 99 -15.39 -14.10 -1.55
C GLY A 99 -14.13 -14.13 -2.43
N ILE A 100 -12.97 -13.69 -1.90
CA ILE A 100 -11.68 -13.87 -2.56
C ILE A 100 -11.01 -15.10 -1.95
N LYS A 101 -10.59 -16.03 -2.81
CA LYS A 101 -9.81 -17.21 -2.43
C LYS A 101 -8.31 -16.93 -2.58
N ASP A 102 -7.48 -17.77 -1.97
CA ASP A 102 -6.04 -17.79 -2.26
C ASP A 102 -5.81 -17.90 -3.78
N PHE A 103 -4.78 -17.21 -4.26
CA PHE A 103 -4.43 -17.21 -5.68
C PHE A 103 -2.92 -17.13 -5.89
N GLU A 104 -2.47 -17.52 -7.07
CA GLU A 104 -1.10 -17.33 -7.52
C GLU A 104 -1.01 -16.13 -8.45
N ILE A 105 0.12 -15.42 -8.40
CA ILE A 105 0.39 -14.25 -9.21
C ILE A 105 1.87 -14.21 -9.61
N PHE A 106 2.15 -13.68 -10.78
CA PHE A 106 3.50 -13.39 -11.26
C PHE A 106 3.75 -11.89 -11.16
N THR A 107 4.52 -11.47 -10.15
CA THR A 107 4.89 -10.07 -9.89
C THR A 107 6.12 -10.02 -8.98
N GLU A 108 6.55 -8.83 -8.55
CA GLU A 108 7.59 -8.68 -7.54
C GLU A 108 7.05 -9.06 -6.15
N GLN A 109 7.74 -9.99 -5.47
CA GLN A 109 7.43 -10.40 -4.10
C GLN A 109 8.23 -9.55 -3.13
N TYR A 110 7.58 -8.61 -2.43
CA TYR A 110 8.26 -7.67 -1.55
C TYR A 110 8.63 -8.27 -0.20
N TYR A 111 9.88 -8.05 0.21
CA TYR A 111 10.33 -8.17 1.59
C TYR A 111 10.30 -6.78 2.23
N LEU A 112 9.69 -6.67 3.43
CA LEU A 112 9.35 -5.39 4.06
C LEU A 112 9.88 -5.33 5.49
N HIS A 113 10.25 -4.13 5.95
CA HIS A 113 10.19 -3.82 7.36
C HIS A 113 8.77 -3.39 7.73
N LEU A 114 8.25 -3.86 8.86
CA LEU A 114 6.86 -3.76 9.23
C LEU A 114 6.64 -3.06 10.56
N ASP A 115 5.61 -2.24 10.64
CA ASP A 115 5.03 -1.77 11.87
C ASP A 115 4.14 -2.89 12.47
N PRO A 116 4.32 -3.27 13.74
CA PRO A 116 3.48 -4.28 14.37
C PRO A 116 2.00 -3.88 14.48
N ASN A 117 1.67 -2.60 14.30
CA ASN A 117 0.31 -2.06 14.39
C ASN A 117 -0.39 -1.99 13.01
N ILE A 118 -0.26 -3.04 12.20
CA ILE A 118 -1.00 -3.21 10.96
C ILE A 118 -2.00 -4.36 11.06
N GLU A 119 -3.14 -4.22 10.39
CA GLU A 119 -4.11 -5.30 10.23
C GLU A 119 -3.85 -6.00 8.88
N VAL A 120 -3.29 -7.19 8.93
CA VAL A 120 -2.92 -7.95 7.72
C VAL A 120 -4.14 -8.65 7.13
N LEU A 121 -4.37 -8.46 5.83
CA LEU A 121 -5.50 -9.00 5.07
C LEU A 121 -5.08 -10.12 4.11
N ALA A 122 -3.82 -10.12 3.68
CA ALA A 122 -3.24 -11.19 2.87
C ALA A 122 -1.73 -11.26 3.08
N THR A 123 -1.18 -12.46 2.93
CA THR A 123 0.25 -12.73 3.06
C THR A 123 0.79 -13.53 1.88
N THR A 124 2.10 -13.55 1.76
CA THR A 124 2.86 -14.48 0.94
C THR A 124 3.96 -15.14 1.77
N LYS A 125 4.50 -16.26 1.31
CA LYS A 125 5.57 -16.99 1.98
C LYS A 125 6.75 -17.16 1.02
N PHE A 126 7.94 -16.79 1.48
CA PHE A 126 9.16 -16.95 0.69
C PHE A 126 9.60 -18.41 0.64
N ASP A 127 9.99 -18.91 -0.55
CA ASP A 127 10.49 -20.28 -0.74
C ASP A 127 12.00 -20.44 -0.45
N GLY A 128 12.71 -19.30 -0.32
CA GLY A 128 14.14 -19.26 -0.03
C GLY A 128 15.06 -19.56 -1.23
N LYS A 129 14.53 -19.68 -2.44
CA LYS A 129 15.35 -19.96 -3.63
C LYS A 129 16.38 -18.87 -3.91
N ASN A 130 15.97 -17.60 -3.81
CA ASN A 130 16.85 -16.47 -4.08
C ASN A 130 17.70 -16.13 -2.85
N TYR A 131 17.06 -16.11 -1.67
CA TYR A 131 17.72 -15.82 -0.39
C TYR A 131 17.35 -16.89 0.65
N PRO A 132 18.23 -17.90 0.89
CA PRO A 132 17.92 -19.02 1.80
C PRO A 132 17.58 -18.59 3.22
N TRP A 133 18.13 -17.48 3.70
CA TRP A 133 17.90 -16.97 5.07
C TRP A 133 16.51 -16.37 5.31
N ILE A 134 15.71 -16.14 4.25
CA ILE A 134 14.30 -15.72 4.39
C ILE A 134 13.33 -16.87 4.10
N LYS A 135 13.83 -18.08 3.92
CA LYS A 135 12.96 -19.25 3.69
C LYS A 135 11.90 -19.34 4.78
N ASP A 136 10.66 -19.61 4.37
CA ASP A 136 9.48 -19.75 5.23
C ASP A 136 9.04 -18.48 5.96
N VAL A 137 9.68 -17.33 5.72
CA VAL A 137 9.19 -16.04 6.22
C VAL A 137 7.86 -15.71 5.56
N GLU A 138 6.84 -15.47 6.37
CA GLU A 138 5.52 -15.00 5.92
C GLU A 138 5.51 -13.46 5.95
N MET A 139 5.12 -12.84 4.83
CA MET A 139 5.19 -11.40 4.63
C MET A 139 3.83 -10.85 4.19
N PRO A 140 3.35 -9.74 4.76
CA PRO A 140 2.13 -9.08 4.31
C PRO A 140 2.19 -8.66 2.84
N VAL A 141 1.09 -8.93 2.13
CA VAL A 141 0.85 -8.49 0.75
C VAL A 141 -0.21 -7.39 0.73
N VAL A 142 -1.19 -7.48 1.62
CA VAL A 142 -2.26 -6.50 1.78
C VAL A 142 -2.46 -6.23 3.26
N TRP A 143 -2.49 -4.96 3.62
CA TRP A 143 -2.78 -4.54 4.99
C TRP A 143 -3.53 -3.22 5.02
N ARG A 144 -4.12 -2.97 6.17
CA ARG A 144 -4.71 -1.69 6.52
C ARG A 144 -4.27 -1.24 7.90
N LYS A 145 -4.41 0.04 8.17
CA LYS A 145 -4.16 0.60 9.50
C LYS A 145 -4.97 1.89 9.69
N LYS A 146 -5.23 2.25 10.93
CA LYS A 146 -5.70 3.59 11.28
C LYS A 146 -4.51 4.48 11.62
N PHE A 147 -4.55 5.72 11.15
CA PHE A 147 -3.58 6.74 11.49
C PHE A 147 -4.31 8.03 11.92
N GLY A 148 -4.45 8.23 13.23
CA GLY A 148 -5.40 9.20 13.77
C GLY A 148 -6.84 8.81 13.43
N LYS A 149 -7.58 9.72 12.77
CA LYS A 149 -8.93 9.47 12.26
C LYS A 149 -8.92 8.87 10.84
N GLY A 150 -7.80 8.98 10.13
CA GLY A 150 -7.69 8.49 8.76
C GLY A 150 -7.48 6.99 8.66
N LYS A 151 -7.85 6.45 7.51
CA LYS A 151 -7.69 5.05 7.14
C LYS A 151 -6.61 4.92 6.08
N VAL A 152 -5.65 4.03 6.30
CA VAL A 152 -4.54 3.75 5.38
C VAL A 152 -4.67 2.33 4.86
N PHE A 153 -4.61 2.17 3.53
CA PHE A 153 -4.65 0.88 2.85
C PHE A 153 -3.47 0.72 1.91
N CYS A 154 -2.76 -0.39 2.04
CA CYS A 154 -1.59 -0.73 1.23
C CYS A 154 -1.74 -2.13 0.63
N ILE A 155 -1.33 -2.26 -0.63
CA ILE A 155 -1.21 -3.53 -1.34
C ILE A 155 0.13 -3.58 -2.07
N SER A 156 0.93 -4.64 -1.84
CA SER A 156 2.26 -4.78 -2.46
C SER A 156 2.23 -5.37 -3.87
N LEU A 157 1.07 -5.77 -4.38
CA LEU A 157 0.89 -6.20 -5.77
C LEU A 157 0.83 -4.98 -6.71
N GLY A 158 1.06 -5.23 -8.00
CA GLY A 158 0.85 -4.22 -9.03
C GLY A 158 2.12 -3.55 -9.54
N HIS A 159 3.22 -4.31 -9.71
CA HIS A 159 4.39 -3.82 -10.46
C HIS A 159 3.98 -3.30 -11.85
N ASN A 160 3.06 -4.00 -12.51
CA ASN A 160 2.43 -3.56 -13.73
C ASN A 160 0.90 -3.41 -13.52
N PRO A 161 0.28 -2.28 -13.90
CA PRO A 161 -1.17 -2.09 -13.78
C PRO A 161 -2.03 -3.18 -14.46
N ASN A 162 -1.50 -3.85 -15.48
CA ASN A 162 -2.20 -4.96 -16.14
C ASN A 162 -2.41 -6.18 -15.24
N GLU A 163 -1.62 -6.35 -14.19
CA GLU A 163 -1.81 -7.42 -13.20
C GLU A 163 -3.21 -7.33 -12.57
N PHE A 164 -3.68 -6.13 -12.26
CA PHE A 164 -5.03 -5.90 -11.75
C PHE A 164 -6.14 -6.17 -12.78
N LYS A 165 -5.83 -6.09 -14.08
CA LYS A 165 -6.79 -6.44 -15.14
C LYS A 165 -6.93 -7.94 -15.34
N THR A 166 -5.85 -8.69 -15.13
CA THR A 166 -5.79 -10.14 -15.36
C THR A 166 -6.16 -10.95 -14.11
N HIS A 167 -5.92 -10.40 -12.90
CA HIS A 167 -6.22 -11.04 -11.63
C HIS A 167 -7.40 -10.42 -10.91
N ILE A 168 -8.58 -11.03 -11.07
CA ILE A 168 -9.82 -10.54 -10.45
C ILE A 168 -9.74 -10.45 -8.91
N GLY A 169 -8.98 -11.34 -8.26
CA GLY A 169 -8.73 -11.29 -6.81
C GLY A 169 -7.95 -10.04 -6.42
N ALA A 170 -6.84 -9.76 -7.11
CA ALA A 170 -6.02 -8.56 -6.90
C ALA A 170 -6.82 -7.27 -7.17
N TRP A 171 -7.61 -7.24 -8.25
CA TRP A 171 -8.50 -6.12 -8.56
C TRP A 171 -9.53 -5.85 -7.45
N LYS A 172 -10.17 -6.91 -6.94
CA LYS A 172 -11.13 -6.78 -5.83
C LYS A 172 -10.46 -6.26 -4.55
N LEU A 173 -9.26 -6.74 -4.22
CA LEU A 173 -8.49 -6.26 -3.07
C LEU A 173 -8.20 -4.76 -3.19
N LEU A 174 -7.65 -4.33 -4.34
CA LEU A 174 -7.32 -2.94 -4.61
C LEU A 174 -8.55 -2.04 -4.48
N THR A 175 -9.60 -2.33 -5.23
CA THR A 175 -10.79 -1.47 -5.32
C THR A 175 -11.55 -1.39 -3.99
N ARG A 176 -11.72 -2.53 -3.31
CA ARG A 176 -12.40 -2.56 -2.01
C ARG A 176 -11.57 -1.88 -0.91
N GLY A 177 -10.23 -2.02 -0.97
CA GLY A 177 -9.32 -1.32 -0.07
C GLY A 177 -9.39 0.19 -0.24
N PHE A 178 -9.44 0.68 -1.47
CA PHE A 178 -9.62 2.11 -1.76
C PHE A 178 -10.97 2.63 -1.28
N ILE A 179 -12.05 1.88 -1.50
CA ILE A 179 -13.38 2.21 -0.98
C ILE A 179 -13.37 2.23 0.56
N TRP A 180 -12.75 1.25 1.21
CA TRP A 180 -12.63 1.22 2.66
C TRP A 180 -11.84 2.42 3.19
N ALA A 181 -10.75 2.81 2.53
CA ALA A 181 -9.94 3.95 2.93
C ALA A 181 -10.67 5.29 2.75
N SER A 182 -11.54 5.43 1.75
CA SER A 182 -12.32 6.66 1.50
C SER A 182 -13.53 6.83 2.40
N SER A 183 -13.98 5.76 3.07
CA SER A 183 -15.16 5.82 3.94
C SER A 183 -14.79 6.32 5.34
N ASN A 184 -15.30 7.44 5.77
CA ASN A 184 -15.23 7.92 7.15
C ASN A 184 -16.25 7.20 8.05
#